data_6186fe11e688b71af2d16b49dc11f18d
#
_entry.id   6186fe11e688b71af2d16b49dc11f18d
#
_cell.length_a   1.000
_cell.length_b   1.000
_cell.length_c   1.000
_cell.angle_alpha   90.00
_cell.angle_beta   90.00
_cell.angle_gamma   90.00
#
_symmetry.space_group_name_H-M   'P 1'
#
loop_
_entity.id
_entity.type
_entity.pdbx_description
1 polymer ?
#
loop_
_entity_poly.entity_id
_entity_poly.type
_entity_poly.pdbx_seq_one_letter_code
_entity_poly.pdbx_strand_id
1 'polypeptide(L)'
;ALGVDESHRMDTGNPGDRVYTRDLFTLEQSPRLGAGIMEMTDTTFPWTLNYDEMDYVVSGRLDVLIGGEKISAGPGEVLYIPKGSAIRFSVTGHARFLYFVYPADWQSQTGG
;
A
#
# COMPACT_ATOMS: atom_id res chain seq x y z
N ALA A 1 -17.89 -4.34 6.62
CA ALA A 1 -16.88 -5.17 5.99
C ALA A 1 -15.82 -4.33 5.31
N LEU A 2 -14.59 -4.82 5.33
CA LEU A 2 -13.42 -4.08 4.83
C LEU A 2 -13.09 -4.44 3.38
N GLY A 3 -14.12 -4.67 2.55
CA GLY A 3 -13.91 -5.02 1.16
C GLY A 3 -13.54 -3.83 0.28
N VAL A 4 -12.95 -4.13 -0.87
CA VAL A 4 -12.69 -3.16 -1.92
C VAL A 4 -13.45 -3.57 -3.18
N ASP A 5 -13.71 -2.60 -4.06
CA ASP A 5 -14.33 -2.83 -5.36
C ASP A 5 -13.68 -1.93 -6.41
N GLU A 6 -14.22 -1.90 -7.63
CA GLU A 6 -13.65 -1.10 -8.72
C GLU A 6 -13.59 0.39 -8.42
N SER A 7 -14.45 0.91 -7.54
CA SER A 7 -14.39 2.32 -7.16
C SER A 7 -13.13 2.65 -6.35
N HIS A 8 -12.47 1.64 -5.80
CA HIS A 8 -11.26 1.77 -5.00
C HIS A 8 -9.98 1.54 -5.82
N ARG A 9 -10.08 1.35 -7.13
CA ARG A 9 -8.91 1.07 -7.97
C ARG A 9 -7.92 2.24 -7.91
N MET A 10 -6.68 1.90 -7.62
CA MET A 10 -5.60 2.86 -7.53
C MET A 10 -4.95 3.07 -8.89
N ASP A 11 -4.63 4.32 -9.22
CA ASP A 11 -3.87 4.63 -10.43
C ASP A 11 -2.39 4.40 -10.17
N THR A 12 -1.84 3.35 -10.80
CA THR A 12 -0.42 3.01 -10.71
C THR A 12 0.36 3.47 -11.95
N GLY A 13 -0.33 4.12 -12.90
CA GLY A 13 0.24 4.47 -14.20
C GLY A 13 0.11 3.36 -15.23
N ASN A 14 -0.37 2.18 -14.85
CA ASN A 14 -0.60 1.05 -15.74
C ASN A 14 -2.03 0.56 -15.55
N PRO A 15 -2.93 0.75 -16.55
CA PRO A 15 -4.34 0.38 -16.39
C PRO A 15 -4.59 -1.12 -16.24
N GLY A 16 -3.60 -1.95 -16.54
CA GLY A 16 -3.70 -3.40 -16.34
C GLY A 16 -3.46 -3.83 -14.90
N ASP A 17 -2.94 -2.95 -14.06
CA ASP A 17 -2.64 -3.29 -12.67
C ASP A 17 -3.92 -3.42 -11.85
N ARG A 18 -3.94 -4.45 -10.98
CA ARG A 18 -5.09 -4.71 -10.10
C ARG A 18 -4.70 -4.37 -8.67
N VAL A 19 -4.77 -3.08 -8.36
CA VAL A 19 -4.43 -2.51 -7.06
C VAL A 19 -5.62 -1.68 -6.58
N TYR A 20 -6.09 -1.97 -5.37
CA TYR A 20 -7.25 -1.33 -4.78
C TYR A 20 -6.89 -0.82 -3.40
N THR A 21 -7.24 0.43 -3.11
CA THR A 21 -7.00 1.04 -1.80
C THR A 21 -8.29 1.66 -1.29
N ARG A 22 -8.55 1.51 -0.01
CA ARG A 22 -9.69 2.11 0.65
C ARG A 22 -9.24 2.68 1.99
N ASP A 23 -9.35 3.99 2.14
CA ASP A 23 -9.08 4.64 3.42
C ASP A 23 -10.18 4.31 4.42
N LEU A 24 -9.80 3.99 5.65
CA LEU A 24 -10.72 3.62 6.71
C LEU A 24 -11.20 4.83 7.52
N PHE A 25 -10.44 5.92 7.47
CA PHE A 25 -10.76 7.14 8.19
C PHE A 25 -10.60 8.35 7.27
N THR A 26 -11.45 9.34 7.46
CA THR A 26 -11.31 10.61 6.74
C THR A 26 -10.23 11.47 7.41
N LEU A 27 -9.75 12.48 6.70
CA LEU A 27 -8.80 13.44 7.28
C LEU A 27 -9.39 14.19 8.47
N GLU A 28 -10.71 14.37 8.48
CA GLU A 28 -11.40 14.98 9.62
C GLU A 28 -11.36 14.08 10.85
N GLN A 29 -11.58 12.76 10.65
CA GLN A 29 -11.57 11.78 11.73
C GLN A 29 -10.15 11.52 12.25
N SER A 30 -9.18 11.47 11.35
CA SER A 30 -7.78 11.19 11.67
C SER A 30 -6.88 12.11 10.87
N PRO A 31 -6.60 13.31 11.41
CA PRO A 31 -5.87 14.33 10.64
C PRO A 31 -4.37 14.08 10.50
N ARG A 32 -3.79 13.20 11.31
CA ARG A 32 -2.34 12.97 11.30
C ARG A 32 -1.94 11.60 10.77
N LEU A 33 -2.68 10.56 11.12
CA LEU A 33 -2.38 9.19 10.70
C LEU A 33 -3.43 8.70 9.72
N GLY A 34 -2.98 8.14 8.61
CA GLY A 34 -3.85 7.47 7.69
C GLY A 34 -3.84 5.96 7.96
N ALA A 35 -4.98 5.32 7.80
CA ALA A 35 -5.10 3.88 7.85
C ALA A 35 -6.04 3.44 6.75
N GLY A 36 -5.68 2.36 6.07
CA GLY A 36 -6.51 1.86 5.00
C GLY A 36 -6.26 0.41 4.73
N ILE A 37 -7.03 -0.11 3.78
CA ILE A 37 -6.88 -1.48 3.32
C ILE A 37 -6.48 -1.47 1.85
N MET A 38 -5.56 -2.37 1.50
CA MET A 38 -5.07 -2.51 0.15
C MET A 38 -5.16 -3.96 -0.28
N GLU A 39 -5.63 -4.18 -1.50
CA GLU A 39 -5.66 -5.49 -2.13
C GLU A 39 -4.97 -5.42 -3.47
N MET A 40 -4.17 -6.43 -3.75
CA MET A 40 -3.45 -6.56 -5.02
C MET A 40 -3.59 -7.97 -5.55
N THR A 41 -3.68 -8.09 -6.86
CA THR A 41 -3.73 -9.40 -7.53
C THR A 41 -2.74 -9.40 -8.70
N ASP A 42 -1.77 -10.31 -8.67
CA ASP A 42 -0.79 -10.54 -9.75
C ASP A 42 -0.27 -9.23 -10.35
N THR A 43 0.28 -8.38 -9.49
CA THR A 43 0.71 -7.03 -9.88
C THR A 43 2.05 -6.69 -9.26
N THR A 44 2.88 -6.02 -10.02
CA THR A 44 4.11 -5.38 -9.55
C THR A 44 4.12 -3.96 -10.09
N PHE A 45 4.25 -2.97 -9.22
CA PHE A 45 4.28 -1.58 -9.66
C PHE A 45 5.26 -0.74 -8.85
N PRO A 46 5.91 0.25 -9.48
CA PRO A 46 6.82 1.14 -8.77
C PRO A 46 6.05 2.20 -8.00
N TRP A 47 6.59 2.58 -6.84
CA TRP A 47 5.98 3.60 -6.01
C TRP A 47 7.05 4.31 -5.21
N THR A 48 7.01 5.63 -5.19
CA THR A 48 7.90 6.42 -4.34
C THR A 48 7.09 6.98 -3.18
N LEU A 49 7.54 6.67 -1.96
CA LEU A 49 6.86 7.10 -0.75
C LEU A 49 7.46 8.42 -0.26
N ASN A 50 6.70 9.50 -0.32
CA ASN A 50 7.08 10.76 0.30
C ASN A 50 6.45 10.90 1.69
N TYR A 51 6.24 9.76 2.35
CA TYR A 51 5.61 9.61 3.66
C TYR A 51 6.11 8.30 4.28
N ASP A 52 5.91 8.14 5.59
CA ASP A 52 6.21 6.88 6.28
C ASP A 52 5.05 5.92 6.16
N GLU A 53 5.33 4.64 6.01
CA GLU A 53 4.30 3.61 5.90
C GLU A 53 4.68 2.35 6.65
N MET A 54 3.69 1.75 7.33
CA MET A 54 3.78 0.39 7.84
C MET A 54 2.64 -0.42 7.25
N ASP A 55 2.92 -1.66 6.86
CA ASP A 55 1.94 -2.56 6.28
C ASP A 55 1.83 -3.81 7.13
N TYR A 56 0.60 -4.17 7.49
CA TYR A 56 0.28 -5.40 8.20
C TYR A 56 -0.46 -6.33 7.26
N VAL A 57 0.12 -7.49 6.97
CA VAL A 57 -0.45 -8.44 6.01
C VAL A 57 -1.53 -9.27 6.69
N VAL A 58 -2.72 -9.26 6.09
CA VAL A 58 -3.88 -10.03 6.56
C VAL A 58 -3.93 -11.39 5.87
N SER A 59 -3.75 -11.40 4.56
CA SER A 59 -3.77 -12.64 3.76
C SER A 59 -2.87 -12.50 2.54
N GLY A 60 -2.38 -13.63 2.05
CA GLY A 60 -1.47 -13.65 0.91
C GLY A 60 -0.05 -13.30 1.34
N ARG A 61 0.73 -12.77 0.41
CA ARG A 61 2.11 -12.39 0.65
C ARG A 61 2.44 -11.10 -0.10
N LEU A 62 3.02 -10.16 0.60
CA LEU A 62 3.45 -8.88 0.03
C LEU A 62 4.97 -8.86 -0.06
N ASP A 63 5.48 -8.57 -1.25
CA ASP A 63 6.90 -8.35 -1.47
C ASP A 63 7.14 -6.86 -1.73
N VAL A 64 8.23 -6.34 -1.18
CA VAL A 64 8.71 -4.99 -1.43
C VAL A 64 10.14 -5.09 -1.94
N LEU A 65 10.37 -4.57 -3.13
CA LEU A 65 11.69 -4.52 -3.74
C LEU A 65 12.27 -3.14 -3.50
N ILE A 66 13.38 -3.09 -2.79
CA ILE A 66 14.03 -1.83 -2.41
C ILE A 66 15.55 -2.00 -2.46
N GLY A 67 16.22 -1.11 -3.19
CA GLY A 67 17.69 -1.11 -3.26
C GLY A 67 18.31 -2.42 -3.71
N GLY A 68 17.64 -3.16 -4.59
CA GLY A 68 18.12 -4.45 -5.07
C GLY A 68 17.80 -5.62 -4.13
N GLU A 69 17.15 -5.37 -3.01
CA GLU A 69 16.74 -6.40 -2.05
C GLU A 69 15.24 -6.63 -2.14
N LYS A 70 14.82 -7.85 -1.78
CA LYS A 70 13.41 -8.19 -1.66
C LYS A 70 13.10 -8.49 -0.20
N ILE A 71 12.13 -7.75 0.34
CA ILE A 71 11.60 -7.97 1.67
C ILE A 71 10.20 -8.53 1.51
N SER A 72 9.90 -9.60 2.21
CA SER A 72 8.60 -10.28 2.08
C SER A 72 7.92 -10.39 3.43
N ALA A 73 6.59 -10.25 3.42
CA ALA A 73 5.77 -10.45 4.60
C ALA A 73 4.57 -11.32 4.27
N GLY A 74 4.29 -12.26 5.13
CA GLY A 74 3.09 -13.09 5.10
C GLY A 74 2.09 -12.68 6.17
N PRO A 75 0.97 -13.42 6.32
CA PRO A 75 -0.07 -13.06 7.28
C PRO A 75 0.46 -12.91 8.70
N GLY A 76 0.07 -11.81 9.35
CA GLY A 76 0.50 -11.49 10.71
C GLY A 76 1.84 -10.78 10.80
N GLU A 77 2.50 -10.50 9.69
CA GLU A 77 3.78 -9.81 9.68
C GLU A 77 3.65 -8.35 9.27
N VAL A 78 4.58 -7.52 9.71
CA VAL A 78 4.58 -6.08 9.47
C VAL A 78 5.83 -5.69 8.70
N LEU A 79 5.64 -4.85 7.67
CA LEU A 79 6.73 -4.19 6.96
C LEU A 79 6.75 -2.71 7.33
N TYR A 80 7.95 -2.15 7.43
CA TYR A 80 8.12 -0.70 7.57
C TYR A 80 8.85 -0.17 6.34
N ILE A 81 8.26 0.87 5.73
CA ILE A 81 8.82 1.53 4.56
C ILE A 81 9.04 3.00 4.93
N PRO A 82 10.30 3.44 5.10
CA PRO A 82 10.57 4.81 5.53
C PRO A 82 10.31 5.82 4.40
N LYS A 83 9.98 7.03 4.82
CA LYS A 83 9.83 8.17 3.92
C LYS A 83 11.06 8.32 3.03
N GLY A 84 10.83 8.59 1.74
CA GLY A 84 11.89 8.78 0.75
C GLY A 84 12.28 7.51 0.01
N SER A 85 11.62 6.39 0.31
CA SER A 85 11.93 5.12 -0.37
C SER A 85 11.31 5.06 -1.75
N ALA A 86 12.10 4.68 -2.74
CA ALA A 86 11.63 4.33 -4.08
C ALA A 86 11.62 2.80 -4.16
N ILE A 87 10.44 2.22 -4.26
CA ILE A 87 10.24 0.78 -4.16
C ILE A 87 9.40 0.24 -5.30
N ARG A 88 9.26 -1.09 -5.32
CA ARG A 88 8.22 -1.77 -6.07
C ARG A 88 7.42 -2.63 -5.11
N PHE A 89 6.10 -2.46 -5.10
CA PHE A 89 5.21 -3.42 -4.48
C PHE A 89 4.99 -4.58 -5.44
N SER A 90 5.01 -5.80 -4.94
CA SER A 90 4.83 -6.99 -5.78
C SER A 90 3.99 -8.03 -5.05
N VAL A 91 2.98 -8.53 -5.73
CA VAL A 91 2.12 -9.61 -5.24
C VAL A 91 1.95 -10.64 -6.35
N THR A 92 2.24 -11.90 -6.04
CA THR A 92 1.89 -13.03 -6.89
C THR A 92 0.67 -13.71 -6.28
N GLY A 93 -0.38 -13.90 -7.07
CA GLY A 93 -1.67 -14.32 -6.56
C GLY A 93 -2.42 -13.12 -5.99
N HIS A 94 -3.01 -13.26 -4.82
CA HIS A 94 -3.79 -12.21 -4.18
C HIS A 94 -3.26 -11.93 -2.78
N ALA A 95 -3.17 -10.66 -2.42
CA ALA A 95 -2.80 -10.26 -1.07
C ALA A 95 -3.72 -9.14 -0.58
N ARG A 96 -3.96 -9.16 0.71
CA ARG A 96 -4.74 -8.15 1.42
C ARG A 96 -3.94 -7.69 2.63
N PHE A 97 -3.76 -6.40 2.76
CA PHE A 97 -2.99 -5.84 3.87
C PHE A 97 -3.52 -4.48 4.28
N LEU A 98 -3.26 -4.14 5.54
CA LEU A 98 -3.59 -2.82 6.09
C LEU A 98 -2.37 -1.94 5.94
N TYR A 99 -2.57 -0.69 5.51
CA TYR A 99 -1.50 0.30 5.50
C TYR A 99 -1.77 1.38 6.54
N PHE A 100 -0.70 1.85 7.17
CA PHE A 100 -0.71 2.94 8.14
C PHE A 100 0.34 3.93 7.69
N VAL A 101 -0.06 5.18 7.49
CA VAL A 101 0.80 6.18 6.88
C VAL A 101 0.80 7.47 7.68
N TYR A 102 1.91 8.19 7.60
CA TYR A 102 2.06 9.52 8.14
C TYR A 102 2.79 10.41 7.12
N PRO A 103 2.22 11.55 6.73
CA PRO A 103 0.95 12.13 7.18
C PRO A 103 -0.29 11.47 6.57
N ALA A 104 -1.44 11.74 7.16
CA ALA A 104 -2.71 11.14 6.70
C ALA A 104 -3.07 11.52 5.26
N ASP A 105 -2.66 12.69 4.80
CA ASP A 105 -2.87 13.13 3.42
C ASP A 105 -1.76 12.62 2.47
N TRP A 106 -1.43 11.35 2.63
CA TRP A 106 -0.31 10.71 1.92
C TRP A 106 -0.41 10.82 0.39
N GLN A 107 -1.61 10.85 -0.16
CA GLN A 107 -1.79 10.95 -1.60
C GLN A 107 -1.30 12.29 -2.16
N SER A 108 -1.40 13.35 -1.38
CA SER A 108 -0.87 14.66 -1.77
C SER A 108 0.65 14.73 -1.61
N GLN A 109 1.26 13.76 -0.91
CA GLN A 109 2.70 13.68 -0.69
C GLN A 109 3.40 12.82 -1.73
N THR A 110 2.67 12.10 -2.57
CA THR A 110 3.29 11.28 -3.61
C THR A 110 3.78 12.17 -4.73
N GLY A 111 4.93 11.85 -5.26
CA GLY A 111 5.55 12.59 -6.34
C GLY A 111 4.90 12.41 -7.71
N GLY A 112 3.70 11.93 -7.73
CA GLY A 112 2.89 11.85 -8.93
C GLY A 112 3.01 10.59 -9.69
#